data_9e6c707e42b2ac5a01d625a104fe83ff
#
_entry.id   9e6c707e42b2ac5a01d625a104fe83ff
#
_cell.length_a   1.000
_cell.length_b   1.000
_cell.length_c   1.000
_cell.angle_alpha   90.00
_cell.angle_beta   90.00
_cell.angle_gamma   90.00
#
_symmetry.space_group_name_H-M   'P 1'
#
loop_
_entity.id
_entity.type
_entity.pdbx_description
1 polymer ?
#
loop_
_entity_poly.entity_id
_entity_poly.type
_entity_poly.pdbx_seq_one_letter_code
_entity_poly.pdbx_strand_id
1 'polypeptide(L)'
;MTESEICILVTGVGGGSLGRELIKSFQMAKTNYKIIATDMSKTSTGLFETKEKYIIPKAESADYIQLMLKICKKEQVKVIVPGSEIEIRQISKNKHLFREEGIEVLCNSLEVFEKCSDKFEIAKFLEKNGFSSPTTLLCDDESELEKIEKFPVIVKPRSGSGSQNVFLAHDMEEVKFFVRYLKKYSVEPLVQEYVGEYTEEYTVGILYAD
;
A
#
# COMPACT_ATOMS: atom_id res chain seq x y z
N MET A 1 -5.45 -12.42 36.31
CA MET A 1 -6.28 -11.39 35.64
C MET A 1 -6.33 -11.82 34.19
N THR A 2 -7.48 -12.20 33.65
CA THR A 2 -7.63 -12.45 32.21
C THR A 2 -7.45 -11.13 31.49
N GLU A 3 -6.41 -11.01 30.67
CA GLU A 3 -6.26 -9.86 29.79
C GLU A 3 -7.55 -9.69 28.99
N SER A 4 -8.08 -8.48 28.99
CA SER A 4 -9.29 -8.17 28.22
C SER A 4 -9.02 -8.40 26.74
N GLU A 5 -9.86 -9.17 26.08
CA GLU A 5 -9.79 -9.43 24.64
C GLU A 5 -9.87 -8.11 23.85
N ILE A 6 -8.93 -7.87 22.95
CA ILE A 6 -8.90 -6.66 22.09
C ILE A 6 -9.54 -7.02 20.76
N CYS A 7 -10.64 -6.35 20.43
CA CYS A 7 -11.29 -6.53 19.14
C CYS A 7 -10.62 -5.68 18.06
N ILE A 8 -10.11 -6.34 17.03
CA ILE A 8 -9.45 -5.71 15.87
C ILE A 8 -10.19 -6.05 14.58
N LEU A 9 -10.19 -5.13 13.64
CA LEU A 9 -10.74 -5.33 12.31
C LEU A 9 -9.61 -5.22 11.28
N VAL A 10 -9.41 -6.28 10.50
CA VAL A 10 -8.44 -6.35 9.41
C VAL A 10 -9.17 -6.28 8.08
N THR A 11 -8.78 -5.35 7.22
CA THR A 11 -9.41 -5.18 5.90
C THR A 11 -8.56 -5.76 4.79
N GLY A 12 -9.14 -5.96 3.59
CA GLY A 12 -8.40 -6.38 2.40
C GLY A 12 -7.71 -7.72 2.60
N VAL A 13 -8.44 -8.73 3.08
CA VAL A 13 -7.88 -10.03 3.45
C VAL A 13 -7.81 -11.03 2.30
N GLY A 14 -7.87 -10.57 1.06
CA GLY A 14 -7.73 -11.40 -0.13
C GLY A 14 -6.34 -12.05 -0.26
N GLY A 15 -6.26 -13.11 -1.06
CA GLY A 15 -4.97 -13.75 -1.36
C GLY A 15 -4.02 -12.78 -2.07
N GLY A 16 -2.77 -12.70 -1.61
CA GLY A 16 -1.76 -11.77 -2.13
C GLY A 16 -1.80 -10.38 -1.51
N SER A 17 -2.69 -10.12 -0.54
CA SER A 17 -2.70 -8.88 0.25
C SER A 17 -2.02 -9.08 1.61
N LEU A 18 -1.58 -7.97 2.21
CA LEU A 18 -1.03 -7.97 3.57
C LEU A 18 -2.06 -8.38 4.62
N GLY A 19 -3.36 -8.13 4.38
CA GLY A 19 -4.42 -8.39 5.34
C GLY A 19 -4.46 -9.83 5.84
N ARG A 20 -4.25 -10.81 4.97
CA ARG A 20 -4.17 -12.22 5.39
C ARG A 20 -2.97 -12.51 6.29
N GLU A 21 -1.80 -11.97 5.97
CA GLU A 21 -0.60 -12.16 6.78
C GLU A 21 -0.69 -11.43 8.13
N LEU A 22 -1.40 -10.30 8.18
CA LEU A 22 -1.75 -9.61 9.42
C LEU A 22 -2.63 -10.50 10.32
N ILE A 23 -3.67 -11.16 9.76
CA ILE A 23 -4.51 -12.10 10.52
C ILE A 23 -3.64 -13.19 11.18
N LYS A 24 -2.75 -13.82 10.41
CA LYS A 24 -1.84 -14.86 10.95
C LYS A 24 -0.94 -14.30 12.05
N SER A 25 -0.39 -13.10 11.86
CA SER A 25 0.46 -12.46 12.86
C SER A 25 -0.28 -12.22 14.16
N PHE A 26 -1.53 -11.74 14.10
CA PHE A 26 -2.36 -11.54 15.29
C PHE A 26 -2.75 -12.87 15.96
N GLN A 27 -3.02 -13.92 15.18
CA GLN A 27 -3.31 -15.27 15.71
C GLN A 27 -2.11 -15.89 16.44
N MET A 28 -0.88 -15.53 16.06
CA MET A 28 0.37 -15.98 16.68
C MET A 28 0.77 -15.12 17.90
N ALA A 29 0.14 -13.98 18.10
CA ALA A 29 0.47 -13.08 19.20
C ALA A 29 0.10 -13.69 20.58
N LYS A 30 0.81 -13.26 21.61
CA LYS A 30 0.49 -13.66 23.01
C LYS A 30 -0.77 -12.98 23.52
N THR A 31 -1.05 -11.77 23.04
CA THR A 31 -2.26 -11.02 23.38
C THR A 31 -3.48 -11.67 22.74
N ASN A 32 -4.57 -11.75 23.50
CA ASN A 32 -5.82 -12.31 23.00
C ASN A 32 -6.56 -11.28 22.12
N TYR A 33 -6.65 -11.55 20.81
CA TYR A 33 -7.36 -10.71 19.84
C TYR A 33 -8.64 -11.39 19.33
N LYS A 34 -9.77 -10.68 19.38
CA LYS A 34 -10.94 -10.98 18.54
C LYS A 34 -10.72 -10.37 17.17
N ILE A 35 -10.50 -11.19 16.15
CA ILE A 35 -10.18 -10.73 14.80
C ILE A 35 -11.42 -10.75 13.93
N ILE A 36 -11.75 -9.60 13.33
CA ILE A 36 -12.80 -9.45 12.35
C ILE A 36 -12.14 -9.20 10.99
N ALA A 37 -12.50 -10.01 10.01
CA ALA A 37 -11.99 -9.87 8.64
C ALA A 37 -13.02 -9.20 7.73
N THR A 38 -12.55 -8.29 6.87
CA THR A 38 -13.40 -7.70 5.83
C THR A 38 -12.72 -7.74 4.47
N ASP A 39 -13.51 -7.98 3.42
CA ASP A 39 -13.05 -7.95 2.04
C ASP A 39 -14.24 -7.69 1.09
N MET A 40 -13.95 -7.20 -0.11
CA MET A 40 -14.96 -6.99 -1.14
C MET A 40 -15.37 -8.29 -1.86
N SER A 41 -14.51 -9.29 -1.85
CA SER A 41 -14.75 -10.58 -2.50
C SER A 41 -15.09 -11.66 -1.48
N LYS A 42 -16.22 -12.31 -1.66
CA LYS A 42 -16.66 -13.45 -0.84
C LYS A 42 -15.74 -14.67 -0.90
N THR A 43 -14.86 -14.72 -1.89
CA THR A 43 -13.89 -15.81 -2.09
C THR A 43 -12.50 -15.50 -1.53
N SER A 44 -12.32 -14.33 -0.89
CA SER A 44 -11.05 -13.94 -0.28
C SER A 44 -10.65 -14.90 0.83
N THR A 45 -9.43 -15.43 0.73
CA THR A 45 -8.95 -16.53 1.57
C THR A 45 -8.91 -16.18 3.05
N GLY A 46 -8.51 -14.96 3.41
CA GLY A 46 -8.47 -14.52 4.80
C GLY A 46 -9.83 -14.48 5.51
N LEU A 47 -10.94 -14.38 4.75
CA LEU A 47 -12.28 -14.48 5.35
C LEU A 47 -12.56 -15.85 5.96
N PHE A 48 -11.86 -16.88 5.52
CA PHE A 48 -12.03 -18.25 6.04
C PHE A 48 -11.09 -18.57 7.21
N GLU A 49 -10.21 -17.64 7.54
CA GLU A 49 -9.27 -17.78 8.66
C GLU A 49 -9.78 -17.09 9.94
N THR A 50 -10.92 -16.39 9.85
CA THR A 50 -11.55 -15.73 11.01
C THR A 50 -12.96 -16.22 11.23
N LYS A 51 -13.39 -16.16 12.50
CA LYS A 51 -14.74 -16.54 12.90
C LYS A 51 -15.75 -15.47 12.46
N GLU A 52 -15.44 -14.21 12.73
CA GLU A 52 -16.27 -13.07 12.37
C GLU A 52 -15.76 -12.42 11.07
N LYS A 53 -16.65 -12.24 10.09
CA LYS A 53 -16.27 -11.73 8.77
C LYS A 53 -17.42 -10.98 8.11
N TYR A 54 -17.06 -10.00 7.27
CA TYR A 54 -18.02 -9.19 6.52
C TYR A 54 -17.58 -8.99 5.08
N ILE A 55 -18.54 -9.04 4.16
CA ILE A 55 -18.34 -8.58 2.79
C ILE A 55 -18.67 -7.10 2.75
N ILE A 56 -17.75 -6.32 2.24
CA ILE A 56 -17.83 -4.86 2.15
C ILE A 56 -17.75 -4.42 0.67
N PRO A 57 -18.28 -3.24 0.31
CA PRO A 57 -18.10 -2.71 -1.04
C PRO A 57 -16.63 -2.36 -1.31
N LYS A 58 -16.32 -2.00 -2.57
CA LYS A 58 -15.01 -1.44 -2.92
C LYS A 58 -14.73 -0.19 -2.08
N ALA A 59 -13.46 0.03 -1.75
CA ALA A 59 -13.07 1.14 -0.89
C ALA A 59 -13.46 2.52 -1.44
N GLU A 60 -13.56 2.66 -2.78
CA GLU A 60 -13.99 3.91 -3.44
C GLU A 60 -15.51 4.12 -3.43
N SER A 61 -16.30 3.15 -2.99
CA SER A 61 -17.75 3.28 -2.92
C SER A 61 -18.17 4.31 -1.85
N ALA A 62 -19.20 5.08 -2.14
CA ALA A 62 -19.64 6.15 -1.25
C ALA A 62 -20.10 5.66 0.13
N ASP A 63 -20.57 4.44 0.24
CA ASP A 63 -21.07 3.81 1.46
C ASP A 63 -19.98 3.05 2.25
N TYR A 64 -18.76 2.93 1.72
CA TYR A 64 -17.67 2.14 2.31
C TYR A 64 -17.39 2.55 3.78
N ILE A 65 -17.11 3.82 4.01
CA ILE A 65 -16.76 4.33 5.36
C ILE A 65 -17.92 4.16 6.33
N GLN A 66 -19.16 4.45 5.90
CA GLN A 66 -20.34 4.32 6.76
C GLN A 66 -20.61 2.87 7.16
N LEU A 67 -20.41 1.93 6.22
CA LEU A 67 -20.55 0.51 6.52
C LEU A 67 -19.45 0.05 7.47
N MET A 68 -18.20 0.49 7.27
CA MET A 68 -17.08 0.19 8.17
C MET A 68 -17.36 0.67 9.60
N LEU A 69 -17.83 1.90 9.78
CA LEU A 69 -18.21 2.43 11.08
C LEU A 69 -19.34 1.60 11.73
N LYS A 70 -20.34 1.19 10.94
CA LYS A 70 -21.44 0.34 11.43
C LYS A 70 -20.93 -1.01 11.92
N ILE A 71 -20.02 -1.65 11.18
CA ILE A 71 -19.40 -2.90 11.56
C ILE A 71 -18.58 -2.71 12.86
N CYS A 72 -17.76 -1.69 12.92
CA CYS A 72 -16.94 -1.38 14.08
C CYS A 72 -17.77 -1.17 15.35
N LYS A 73 -18.87 -0.43 15.27
CA LYS A 73 -19.79 -0.23 16.40
C LYS A 73 -20.43 -1.54 16.83
N LYS A 74 -20.96 -2.32 15.88
CA LYS A 74 -21.61 -3.60 16.16
C LYS A 74 -20.68 -4.58 16.87
N GLU A 75 -19.45 -4.66 16.41
CA GLU A 75 -18.45 -5.64 16.90
C GLU A 75 -17.58 -5.09 18.04
N GLN A 76 -17.77 -3.82 18.42
CA GLN A 76 -16.98 -3.14 19.46
C GLN A 76 -15.48 -3.09 19.12
N VAL A 77 -15.15 -2.86 17.84
CA VAL A 77 -13.78 -2.78 17.35
C VAL A 77 -13.04 -1.66 18.05
N LYS A 78 -11.82 -1.93 18.46
CA LYS A 78 -10.89 -0.96 19.06
C LYS A 78 -9.83 -0.46 18.09
N VAL A 79 -9.44 -1.33 17.15
CA VAL A 79 -8.37 -1.01 16.21
C VAL A 79 -8.73 -1.51 14.81
N ILE A 80 -8.51 -0.67 13.80
CA ILE A 80 -8.58 -1.04 12.39
C ILE A 80 -7.16 -1.16 11.85
N VAL A 81 -6.91 -2.26 11.14
CA VAL A 81 -5.63 -2.53 10.46
C VAL A 81 -5.89 -2.73 8.97
N PRO A 82 -5.67 -1.71 8.14
CA PRO A 82 -5.91 -1.81 6.71
C PRO A 82 -4.90 -2.73 6.02
N GLY A 83 -5.39 -3.64 5.16
CA GLY A 83 -4.58 -4.63 4.45
C GLY A 83 -4.29 -4.29 2.98
N SER A 84 -4.85 -3.20 2.43
CA SER A 84 -4.61 -2.79 1.05
C SER A 84 -4.40 -1.28 0.91
N GLU A 85 -3.63 -0.85 -0.09
CA GLU A 85 -3.33 0.58 -0.32
C GLU A 85 -4.57 1.41 -0.60
N ILE A 86 -5.55 0.88 -1.34
CA ILE A 86 -6.79 1.58 -1.67
C ILE A 86 -7.60 1.85 -0.39
N GLU A 87 -7.66 0.86 0.49
CA GLU A 87 -8.34 1.00 1.79
C GLU A 87 -7.58 1.92 2.73
N ILE A 88 -6.24 1.85 2.77
CA ILE A 88 -5.41 2.79 3.53
C ILE A 88 -5.74 4.22 3.12
N ARG A 89 -5.80 4.52 1.84
CA ARG A 89 -6.15 5.87 1.33
C ARG A 89 -7.52 6.34 1.83
N GLN A 90 -8.55 5.50 1.69
CA GLN A 90 -9.91 5.87 2.08
C GLN A 90 -10.07 6.00 3.60
N ILE A 91 -9.51 5.06 4.35
CA ILE A 91 -9.60 5.06 5.81
C ILE A 91 -8.77 6.22 6.39
N SER A 92 -7.56 6.47 5.88
CA SER A 92 -6.69 7.56 6.31
C SER A 92 -7.36 8.93 6.10
N LYS A 93 -8.02 9.13 4.95
CA LYS A 93 -8.80 10.35 4.64
C LYS A 93 -9.92 10.60 5.65
N ASN A 94 -10.51 9.55 6.19
CA ASN A 94 -11.66 9.58 7.09
C ASN A 94 -11.28 9.15 8.53
N LYS A 95 -10.00 9.16 8.89
CA LYS A 95 -9.48 8.68 10.18
C LYS A 95 -10.15 9.38 11.38
N HIS A 96 -10.50 10.65 11.24
CA HIS A 96 -11.18 11.42 12.27
C HIS A 96 -12.54 10.81 12.68
N LEU A 97 -13.32 10.28 11.72
CA LEU A 97 -14.62 9.66 12.01
C LEU A 97 -14.49 8.41 12.88
N PHE A 98 -13.45 7.62 12.68
CA PHE A 98 -13.16 6.45 13.52
C PHE A 98 -12.69 6.88 14.91
N ARG A 99 -11.83 7.89 14.98
CA ARG A 99 -11.32 8.41 16.25
C ARG A 99 -12.42 9.00 17.12
N GLU A 100 -13.42 9.70 16.57
CA GLU A 100 -14.60 10.19 17.27
C GLU A 100 -15.40 9.06 17.93
N GLU A 101 -15.35 7.84 17.37
CA GLU A 101 -15.97 6.64 17.94
C GLU A 101 -15.03 5.84 18.86
N GLY A 102 -13.87 6.39 19.21
CA GLY A 102 -12.89 5.71 20.07
C GLY A 102 -12.20 4.52 19.40
N ILE A 103 -12.10 4.53 18.06
CA ILE A 103 -11.48 3.48 17.26
C ILE A 103 -10.14 4.00 16.73
N GLU A 104 -9.05 3.31 17.08
CA GLU A 104 -7.74 3.63 16.54
C GLU A 104 -7.56 3.01 15.14
N VAL A 105 -6.85 3.71 14.26
CA VAL A 105 -6.55 3.25 12.90
C VAL A 105 -5.05 3.17 12.72
N LEU A 106 -4.54 1.96 12.51
CA LEU A 106 -3.12 1.72 12.29
C LEU A 106 -2.74 1.95 10.82
N CYS A 107 -2.61 3.21 10.48
CA CYS A 107 -2.05 3.63 9.18
C CYS A 107 -1.43 5.02 9.32
N ASN A 108 -0.54 5.35 8.39
CA ASN A 108 0.02 6.69 8.28
C ASN A 108 -1.07 7.75 8.01
N SER A 109 -0.71 9.03 8.15
CA SER A 109 -1.57 10.11 7.69
C SER A 109 -1.75 10.06 6.17
N LEU A 110 -2.84 10.64 5.65
CA LEU A 110 -3.07 10.73 4.21
C LEU A 110 -1.91 11.42 3.49
N GLU A 111 -1.37 12.49 4.06
CA GLU A 111 -0.24 13.23 3.50
C GLU A 111 1.00 12.34 3.33
N VAL A 112 1.37 11.58 4.36
CA VAL A 112 2.49 10.63 4.31
C VAL A 112 2.22 9.53 3.29
N PHE A 113 1.01 8.98 3.30
CA PHE A 113 0.62 7.93 2.35
C PHE A 113 0.72 8.42 0.90
N GLU A 114 0.16 9.59 0.57
CA GLU A 114 0.18 10.14 -0.79
C GLU A 114 1.60 10.44 -1.26
N LYS A 115 2.44 11.04 -0.41
CA LYS A 115 3.84 11.30 -0.72
C LYS A 115 4.62 10.02 -0.98
N CYS A 116 4.46 8.99 -0.15
CA CYS A 116 5.17 7.72 -0.31
C CYS A 116 4.63 6.85 -1.45
N SER A 117 3.37 7.04 -1.85
CA SER A 117 2.77 6.32 -2.99
C SER A 117 3.26 6.82 -4.35
N ASP A 118 3.79 8.05 -4.41
CA ASP A 118 4.36 8.66 -5.60
C ASP A 118 5.89 8.47 -5.62
N LYS A 119 6.37 7.58 -6.50
CA LYS A 119 7.80 7.22 -6.56
C LYS A 119 8.70 8.37 -7.01
N PHE A 120 8.17 9.33 -7.75
CA PHE A 120 8.92 10.52 -8.14
C PHE A 120 9.01 11.54 -7.00
N GLU A 121 7.90 11.78 -6.30
CA GLU A 121 7.87 12.69 -5.17
C GLU A 121 8.72 12.19 -4.00
N ILE A 122 8.74 10.87 -3.73
CA ILE A 122 9.60 10.32 -2.69
C ILE A 122 11.08 10.40 -3.08
N ALA A 123 11.46 10.19 -4.35
CA ALA A 123 12.83 10.36 -4.80
C ALA A 123 13.30 11.81 -4.62
N LYS A 124 12.50 12.79 -5.02
CA LYS A 124 12.77 14.22 -4.77
C LYS A 124 12.85 14.57 -3.29
N PHE A 125 11.97 14.00 -2.48
CA PHE A 125 12.00 14.22 -1.03
C PHE A 125 13.31 13.72 -0.42
N LEU A 126 13.76 12.53 -0.80
CA LEU A 126 15.01 11.95 -0.33
C LEU A 126 16.21 12.83 -0.73
N GLU A 127 16.31 13.21 -2.00
CA GLU A 127 17.35 14.08 -2.52
C GLU A 127 17.40 15.42 -1.78
N LYS A 128 16.24 16.09 -1.62
CA LYS A 128 16.12 17.37 -0.92
C LYS A 128 16.58 17.29 0.53
N ASN A 129 16.45 16.14 1.19
CA ASN A 129 16.84 15.92 2.58
C ASN A 129 18.23 15.28 2.73
N GLY A 130 19.02 15.19 1.65
CA GLY A 130 20.40 14.71 1.69
C GLY A 130 20.53 13.18 1.79
N PHE A 131 19.47 12.44 1.51
CA PHE A 131 19.52 10.98 1.41
C PHE A 131 19.91 10.56 -0.01
N SER A 132 20.66 9.47 -0.12
CA SER A 132 20.93 8.85 -1.41
C SER A 132 19.63 8.28 -2.00
N SER A 133 19.38 8.58 -3.26
CA SER A 133 18.23 8.08 -4.02
C SER A 133 18.68 7.75 -5.44
N PRO A 134 18.18 6.67 -6.05
CA PRO A 134 18.42 6.41 -7.46
C PRO A 134 17.93 7.58 -8.31
N THR A 135 18.69 7.97 -9.33
CA THR A 135 18.27 8.99 -10.29
C THR A 135 16.93 8.61 -10.89
N THR A 136 15.95 9.49 -10.79
CA THR A 136 14.55 9.22 -11.20
C THR A 136 14.07 10.32 -12.14
N LEU A 137 13.60 9.93 -13.32
CA LEU A 137 13.14 10.82 -14.39
C LEU A 137 11.68 10.57 -14.71
N LEU A 138 10.93 11.64 -14.95
CA LEU A 138 9.58 11.54 -15.55
C LEU A 138 9.73 11.36 -17.07
N CYS A 139 8.75 10.67 -17.66
CA CYS A 139 8.74 10.40 -19.10
C CYS A 139 7.70 11.24 -19.84
N ASP A 140 7.48 12.49 -19.39
CA ASP A 140 6.49 13.37 -19.99
C ASP A 140 6.92 13.82 -21.38
N ASP A 141 8.22 14.08 -21.56
CA ASP A 141 8.85 14.47 -22.81
C ASP A 141 9.99 13.50 -23.17
N GLU A 142 10.23 13.29 -24.47
CA GLU A 142 11.37 12.49 -24.95
C GLU A 142 12.72 13.12 -24.60
N SER A 143 12.80 14.44 -24.45
CA SER A 143 14.01 15.15 -24.00
C SER A 143 14.46 14.74 -22.58
N GLU A 144 13.53 14.33 -21.73
CA GLU A 144 13.89 13.81 -20.40
C GLU A 144 14.62 12.46 -20.50
N LEU A 145 14.29 11.65 -21.50
CA LEU A 145 14.94 10.35 -21.73
C LEU A 145 16.39 10.51 -22.22
N GLU A 146 16.74 11.64 -22.85
CA GLU A 146 18.12 11.94 -23.27
C GLU A 146 19.08 12.11 -22.08
N LYS A 147 18.54 12.33 -20.87
CA LYS A 147 19.33 12.43 -19.63
C LYS A 147 19.78 11.06 -19.10
N ILE A 148 19.35 9.96 -19.71
CA ILE A 148 19.78 8.61 -19.32
C ILE A 148 21.21 8.39 -19.84
N GLU A 149 22.15 8.38 -18.92
CA GLU A 149 23.58 8.23 -19.25
C GLU A 149 24.06 6.79 -19.19
N LYS A 150 23.38 5.94 -18.42
CA LYS A 150 23.81 4.55 -18.15
C LYS A 150 22.67 3.57 -18.23
N PHE A 151 22.98 2.36 -18.65
CA PHE A 151 22.07 1.21 -18.66
C PHE A 151 22.67 0.05 -17.85
N PRO A 152 21.82 -0.88 -17.36
CA PRO A 152 20.37 -0.89 -17.49
C PRO A 152 19.67 0.15 -16.61
N VAL A 153 18.39 0.42 -16.92
CA VAL A 153 17.49 1.26 -16.10
C VAL A 153 16.17 0.55 -15.86
N ILE A 154 15.42 0.98 -14.83
CA ILE A 154 14.08 0.49 -14.56
C ILE A 154 13.04 1.44 -15.15
N VAL A 155 12.12 0.90 -15.94
CA VAL A 155 10.89 1.58 -16.38
C VAL A 155 9.73 1.03 -15.58
N LYS A 156 8.99 1.88 -14.86
CA LYS A 156 7.92 1.47 -13.96
C LYS A 156 6.82 2.53 -13.83
N PRO A 157 5.63 2.15 -13.32
CA PRO A 157 4.59 3.11 -12.99
C PRO A 157 5.06 4.08 -11.89
N ARG A 158 4.74 5.37 -12.04
CA ARG A 158 4.94 6.40 -11.02
C ARG A 158 4.21 6.04 -9.73
N SER A 159 2.96 5.55 -9.83
CA SER A 159 2.17 5.06 -8.69
C SER A 159 1.82 3.59 -8.89
N GLY A 160 1.59 2.87 -7.79
CA GLY A 160 1.23 1.45 -7.77
C GLY A 160 2.21 0.60 -6.98
N SER A 161 1.81 -0.64 -6.71
CA SER A 161 2.49 -1.59 -5.81
C SER A 161 2.59 -3.00 -6.42
N GLY A 162 3.21 -3.92 -5.70
CA GLY A 162 3.29 -5.33 -6.07
C GLY A 162 4.15 -5.62 -7.30
N SER A 163 5.14 -4.78 -7.60
CA SER A 163 6.05 -4.91 -8.74
C SER A 163 5.35 -5.07 -10.10
N GLN A 164 4.09 -4.65 -10.21
CA GLN A 164 3.36 -4.72 -11.47
C GLN A 164 3.89 -3.70 -12.47
N ASN A 165 4.09 -4.16 -13.71
CA ASN A 165 4.58 -3.33 -14.81
C ASN A 165 5.95 -2.67 -14.52
N VAL A 166 6.83 -3.37 -13.83
CA VAL A 166 8.24 -3.00 -13.63
C VAL A 166 9.08 -3.72 -14.66
N PHE A 167 9.85 -2.98 -15.45
CA PHE A 167 10.64 -3.50 -16.57
C PHE A 167 12.09 -3.08 -16.43
N LEU A 168 13.02 -4.00 -16.67
CA LEU A 168 14.45 -3.71 -16.82
C LEU A 168 14.70 -3.40 -18.30
N ALA A 169 15.28 -2.25 -18.62
CA ALA A 169 15.60 -1.81 -19.97
C ALA A 169 17.12 -1.69 -20.12
N HIS A 170 17.66 -2.35 -21.12
CA HIS A 170 19.10 -2.42 -21.41
C HIS A 170 19.59 -1.39 -22.41
N ASP A 171 18.67 -0.73 -23.11
CA ASP A 171 18.97 0.31 -24.09
C ASP A 171 17.78 1.29 -24.23
N MET A 172 17.99 2.32 -25.05
CA MET A 172 17.00 3.39 -25.28
C MET A 172 15.77 2.90 -26.06
N GLU A 173 15.91 1.88 -26.91
CA GLU A 173 14.76 1.32 -27.65
C GLU A 173 13.81 0.61 -26.70
N GLU A 174 14.33 -0.17 -25.78
CA GLU A 174 13.54 -0.83 -24.72
C GLU A 174 12.87 0.21 -23.82
N VAL A 175 13.57 1.26 -23.40
CA VAL A 175 12.98 2.37 -22.63
C VAL A 175 11.79 2.97 -23.37
N LYS A 176 11.98 3.37 -24.63
CA LYS A 176 10.90 3.97 -25.46
C LYS A 176 9.73 3.00 -25.67
N PHE A 177 10.01 1.70 -25.79
CA PHE A 177 8.98 0.67 -25.90
C PHE A 177 8.14 0.56 -24.63
N PHE A 178 8.76 0.41 -23.46
CA PHE A 178 8.05 0.27 -22.19
C PHE A 178 7.30 1.55 -21.78
N VAL A 179 7.89 2.71 -22.00
CA VAL A 179 7.22 4.01 -21.80
C VAL A 179 5.95 4.11 -22.64
N ARG A 180 6.01 3.80 -23.93
CA ARG A 180 4.83 3.79 -24.82
C ARG A 180 3.80 2.74 -24.38
N TYR A 181 4.26 1.56 -23.96
CA TYR A 181 3.40 0.52 -23.44
C TYR A 181 2.60 0.99 -22.22
N LEU A 182 3.24 1.57 -21.23
CA LEU A 182 2.56 2.09 -20.04
C LEU A 182 1.59 3.22 -20.38
N LYS A 183 2.02 4.21 -21.19
CA LYS A 183 1.16 5.33 -21.62
C LYS A 183 -0.08 4.84 -22.37
N LYS A 184 0.01 3.79 -23.19
CA LYS A 184 -1.12 3.18 -23.89
C LYS A 184 -2.23 2.72 -22.96
N TYR A 185 -1.87 2.27 -21.74
CA TYR A 185 -2.82 1.83 -20.71
C TYR A 185 -3.12 2.92 -19.67
N SER A 186 -2.87 4.19 -19.99
CA SER A 186 -3.09 5.34 -19.11
C SER A 186 -2.33 5.25 -17.79
N VAL A 187 -1.16 4.61 -17.81
CA VAL A 187 -0.24 4.52 -16.68
C VAL A 187 0.88 5.54 -16.91
N GLU A 188 1.09 6.42 -15.94
CA GLU A 188 2.17 7.40 -15.96
C GLU A 188 3.50 6.70 -15.67
N PRO A 189 4.45 6.65 -16.64
CA PRO A 189 5.72 5.97 -16.44
C PRO A 189 6.76 6.88 -15.82
N LEU A 190 7.71 6.28 -15.11
CA LEU A 190 9.00 6.89 -14.77
C LEU A 190 10.14 5.96 -15.16
N VAL A 191 11.32 6.54 -15.37
CA VAL A 191 12.58 5.82 -15.51
C VAL A 191 13.43 6.07 -14.28
N GLN A 192 14.01 5.01 -13.77
CA GLN A 192 14.88 5.08 -12.59
C GLN A 192 16.18 4.32 -12.83
N GLU A 193 17.27 4.87 -12.33
CA GLU A 193 18.56 4.19 -12.29
C GLU A 193 18.42 2.80 -11.66
N TYR A 194 19.05 1.79 -12.30
CA TYR A 194 19.18 0.46 -11.70
C TYR A 194 20.38 0.45 -10.76
N VAL A 195 20.14 0.18 -9.50
CA VAL A 195 21.17 0.20 -8.45
C VAL A 195 21.31 -1.19 -7.83
N GLY A 196 22.55 -1.64 -7.67
CA GLY A 196 22.88 -2.91 -7.03
C GLY A 196 22.71 -4.14 -7.92
N GLU A 197 22.77 -5.29 -7.30
CA GLU A 197 22.55 -6.59 -7.91
C GLU A 197 21.19 -7.14 -7.45
N TYR A 198 20.55 -7.98 -8.23
CA TYR A 198 19.25 -8.60 -7.89
C TYR A 198 19.28 -9.32 -6.52
N THR A 199 20.44 -9.84 -6.12
CA THR A 199 20.65 -10.52 -4.84
C THR A 199 20.84 -9.57 -3.65
N GLU A 200 20.92 -8.27 -3.88
CA GLU A 200 21.15 -7.22 -2.87
C GLU A 200 19.89 -6.41 -2.57
N GLU A 201 18.72 -6.92 -2.90
CA GLU A 201 17.43 -6.27 -2.60
C GLU A 201 16.98 -6.59 -1.17
N TYR A 202 16.67 -5.55 -0.40
CA TYR A 202 16.24 -5.66 0.98
C TYR A 202 14.91 -4.95 1.20
N THR A 203 14.04 -5.56 1.99
CA THR A 203 12.83 -4.90 2.51
C THR A 203 13.02 -4.57 3.98
N VAL A 204 12.87 -3.31 4.33
CA VAL A 204 13.00 -2.83 5.71
C VAL A 204 11.65 -2.31 6.19
N GLY A 205 11.13 -2.91 7.27
CA GLY A 205 9.95 -2.42 7.97
C GLY A 205 10.34 -1.54 9.16
N ILE A 206 9.74 -0.36 9.26
CA ILE A 206 9.97 0.57 10.38
C ILE A 206 8.63 0.88 11.02
N LEU A 207 8.54 0.67 12.34
CA LEU A 207 7.44 1.13 13.18
C LEU A 207 7.97 2.24 14.10
N TYR A 208 7.36 3.42 13.99
CA TYR A 208 7.58 4.52 14.92
C TYR A 208 6.33 4.68 15.79
N ALA A 209 6.53 4.74 17.10
CA ALA A 209 5.48 5.03 18.08
C ALA A 209 5.97 6.16 18.98
N ASP A 210 5.09 7.14 19.25
CA ASP A 210 5.32 8.24 20.21
C ASP A 210 5.25 7.75 21.67
#